data_db7adc1e8fd72ebef4a8a9cd07f9d4e3
#
_entry.id   db7adc1e8fd72ebef4a8a9cd07f9d4e3
#
_cell.length_a   1.000
_cell.length_b   1.000
_cell.length_c   1.000
_cell.angle_alpha   90.00
_cell.angle_beta   90.00
_cell.angle_gamma   90.00
#
_symmetry.space_group_name_H-M   'P 1'
#
loop_
_entity.id
_entity.type
_entity.pdbx_description
1 polymer ?
#
loop_
_entity_poly.entity_id
_entity_poly.type
_entity_poly.pdbx_seq_one_letter_code
_entity_poly.pdbx_strand_id
1 'polypeptide(L)'
;MSCILNIETSTSVCSVAASQDGQTIFVKEDLKGPSHAVSLGVFVDEALSFIDSHAIPLDAVAVSCGPGSYTGLRIGVSMAKGICYGRNIPLIGIPTLEVLSVPVLLYHDLPENALLCPMIDARRMEVYAAVYDRRLQ
;
A
#
# COMPACT_ATOMS: atom_id res chain seq x y z
N MET A 1 14.68 -8.18 -12.99
CA MET A 1 14.32 -7.00 -12.16
C MET A 1 12.80 -6.94 -12.04
N SER A 2 12.31 -6.79 -10.81
CA SER A 2 10.87 -6.77 -10.57
C SER A 2 10.39 -5.36 -10.27
N CYS A 3 9.34 -4.93 -10.97
CA CYS A 3 8.67 -3.65 -10.75
C CYS A 3 7.27 -3.88 -10.21
N ILE A 4 6.95 -3.23 -9.10
CA ILE A 4 5.66 -3.35 -8.42
C ILE A 4 5.05 -1.96 -8.29
N LEU A 5 3.78 -1.83 -8.67
CA LEU A 5 2.99 -0.65 -8.37
C LEU A 5 2.31 -0.84 -7.02
N ASN A 6 2.50 0.10 -6.11
CA ASN A 6 2.02 0.02 -4.74
C ASN A 6 0.93 1.07 -4.52
N ILE A 7 -0.23 0.63 -4.02
CA ILE A 7 -1.39 1.49 -3.79
C ILE A 7 -1.76 1.44 -2.30
N GLU A 8 -1.87 2.61 -1.68
CA GLU A 8 -2.23 2.75 -0.27
C GLU A 8 -3.38 3.73 -0.10
N THR A 9 -4.54 3.22 0.27
CA THR A 9 -5.75 4.00 0.48
C THR A 9 -6.52 3.59 1.74
N SER A 10 -5.85 2.87 2.64
CA SER A 10 -6.50 2.32 3.84
C SER A 10 -6.81 3.36 4.92
N THR A 11 -6.19 4.53 4.84
CA THR A 11 -6.39 5.63 5.79
C THR A 11 -6.78 6.91 5.05
N SER A 12 -6.64 8.06 5.69
CA SER A 12 -6.91 9.36 5.04
C SER A 12 -5.87 9.73 3.98
N VAL A 13 -4.73 9.04 3.96
CA VAL A 13 -3.68 9.26 2.97
C VAL A 13 -3.98 8.47 1.71
N CYS A 14 -3.76 9.09 0.55
CA CYS A 14 -3.77 8.40 -0.74
C CYS A 14 -2.36 8.42 -1.30
N SER A 15 -1.80 7.26 -1.56
CA SER A 15 -0.42 7.14 -2.03
C SER A 15 -0.30 6.09 -3.12
N VAL A 16 0.48 6.43 -4.15
CA VAL A 16 0.85 5.50 -5.22
C VAL A 16 2.36 5.57 -5.40
N ALA A 17 3.00 4.42 -5.40
CA ALA A 17 4.44 4.33 -5.60
C ALA A 17 4.77 3.22 -6.57
N ALA A 18 5.81 3.41 -7.37
CA ALA A 18 6.42 2.33 -8.14
C ALA A 18 7.76 1.97 -7.48
N SER A 19 7.99 0.69 -7.31
CA SER A 19 9.24 0.18 -6.75
C SER A 19 9.87 -0.82 -7.71
N GLN A 20 11.19 -0.78 -7.79
CA GLN A 20 11.96 -1.72 -8.60
C GLN A 20 13.06 -2.31 -7.73
N ASP A 21 13.04 -3.62 -7.58
CA ASP A 21 13.99 -4.37 -6.74
C ASP A 21 14.09 -3.80 -5.32
N GLY A 22 12.93 -3.44 -4.74
CA GLY A 22 12.83 -2.91 -3.39
C GLY A 22 13.14 -1.43 -3.23
N GLN A 23 13.45 -0.73 -4.31
CA GLN A 23 13.71 0.71 -4.27
C GLN A 23 12.58 1.50 -4.92
N THR A 24 12.13 2.55 -4.25
CA THR A 24 11.10 3.44 -4.78
C THR A 24 11.67 4.27 -5.92
N ILE A 25 11.08 4.17 -7.12
CA ILE A 25 11.48 4.94 -8.29
C ILE A 25 10.48 6.04 -8.66
N PHE A 26 9.29 5.99 -8.10
CA PHE A 26 8.23 6.98 -8.32
C PHE A 26 7.32 6.99 -7.10
N VAL A 27 6.91 8.16 -6.63
CA VAL A 27 5.91 8.26 -5.56
C VAL A 27 5.10 9.54 -5.70
N LYS A 28 3.80 9.41 -5.51
CA LYS A 28 2.86 10.53 -5.36
C LYS A 28 1.97 10.25 -4.16
N GLU A 29 1.76 11.27 -3.33
CA GLU A 29 0.90 11.11 -2.17
C GLU A 29 0.12 12.38 -1.88
N ASP A 30 -1.10 12.18 -1.38
CA ASP A 30 -1.97 13.24 -0.92
C ASP A 30 -2.27 13.00 0.56
N LEU A 31 -1.78 13.91 1.40
CA LEU A 31 -1.92 13.84 2.86
C LEU A 31 -3.10 14.66 3.37
N LYS A 32 -3.83 15.34 2.49
CA LYS A 32 -4.79 16.40 2.90
C LYS A 32 -6.23 15.93 3.08
N GLY A 33 -6.54 14.66 2.86
CA GLY A 33 -7.88 14.21 3.17
C GLY A 33 -8.66 13.54 2.04
N PRO A 34 -9.99 13.50 2.10
CA PRO A 34 -10.79 12.38 1.61
C PRO A 34 -11.12 12.38 0.11
N SER A 35 -10.22 12.76 -0.76
CA SER A 35 -10.46 12.76 -2.21
C SER A 35 -9.80 11.57 -2.91
N HIS A 36 -9.84 10.38 -2.28
CA HIS A 36 -9.16 9.18 -2.78
C HIS A 36 -9.49 8.83 -4.22
N ALA A 37 -10.77 8.93 -4.61
CA ALA A 37 -11.18 8.51 -5.95
C ALA A 37 -10.54 9.38 -7.04
N VAL A 38 -10.47 10.69 -6.81
CA VAL A 38 -9.89 11.64 -7.78
C VAL A 38 -8.37 11.54 -7.78
N SER A 39 -7.76 11.62 -6.59
CA SER A 39 -6.30 11.59 -6.46
C SER A 39 -5.71 10.28 -6.94
N LEU A 40 -6.33 9.16 -6.60
CA LEU A 40 -5.83 7.85 -6.97
C LEU A 40 -5.76 7.66 -8.49
N GLY A 41 -6.80 8.07 -9.21
CA GLY A 41 -6.82 7.96 -10.66
C GLY A 41 -5.70 8.74 -11.32
N VAL A 42 -5.48 9.97 -10.86
CA VAL A 42 -4.40 10.83 -11.37
C VAL A 42 -3.02 10.22 -11.05
N PHE A 43 -2.81 9.79 -9.81
CA PHE A 43 -1.53 9.24 -9.38
C PHE A 43 -1.20 7.93 -10.09
N VAL A 44 -2.19 7.06 -10.29
CA VAL A 44 -2.00 5.82 -11.02
C VAL A 44 -1.64 6.10 -12.48
N ASP A 45 -2.34 7.02 -13.10
CA ASP A 45 -2.04 7.40 -14.49
C ASP A 45 -0.62 7.93 -14.62
N GLU A 46 -0.20 8.81 -13.73
CA GLU A 46 1.16 9.35 -13.70
C GLU A 46 2.20 8.24 -13.47
N ALA A 47 1.94 7.33 -12.54
CA ALA A 47 2.85 6.23 -12.24
C ALA A 47 3.00 5.28 -13.43
N LEU A 48 1.89 4.89 -14.05
CA LEU A 48 1.91 4.01 -15.23
C LEU A 48 2.59 4.68 -16.42
N SER A 49 2.36 5.98 -16.61
CA SER A 49 3.04 6.75 -17.65
C SER A 49 4.55 6.80 -17.42
N PHE A 50 4.97 6.98 -16.17
CA PHE A 50 6.40 6.94 -15.80
C PHE A 50 7.01 5.57 -16.13
N ILE A 51 6.35 4.50 -15.69
CA ILE A 51 6.81 3.13 -15.93
C ILE A 51 6.92 2.84 -17.43
N ASP A 52 5.88 3.17 -18.18
CA ASP A 52 5.82 2.89 -19.61
C ASP A 52 6.83 3.74 -20.40
N SER A 53 7.02 5.02 -20.03
CA SER A 53 7.97 5.89 -20.72
C SER A 53 9.43 5.48 -20.48
N HIS A 54 9.72 4.80 -19.40
CA HIS A 54 11.04 4.25 -19.09
C HIS A 54 11.20 2.80 -19.56
N ALA A 55 10.22 2.27 -20.28
CA ALA A 55 10.22 0.89 -20.79
C ALA A 55 10.45 -0.15 -19.69
N ILE A 56 9.89 0.09 -18.51
CA ILE A 56 9.98 -0.83 -17.36
C ILE A 56 8.77 -1.75 -17.39
N PRO A 57 8.94 -3.09 -17.46
CA PRO A 57 7.80 -4.00 -17.35
C PRO A 57 7.22 -3.97 -15.94
N LEU A 58 5.90 -3.79 -15.84
CA LEU A 58 5.19 -3.88 -14.57
C LEU A 58 4.85 -5.34 -14.29
N ASP A 59 5.32 -5.86 -13.16
CA ASP A 59 5.22 -7.29 -12.83
C ASP A 59 4.03 -7.60 -11.93
N ALA A 60 3.63 -6.68 -11.08
CA ALA A 60 2.54 -6.89 -10.13
C ALA A 60 2.02 -5.55 -9.59
N VAL A 61 0.83 -5.59 -9.01
CA VAL A 61 0.30 -4.48 -8.21
C VAL A 61 0.10 -4.96 -6.78
N ALA A 62 0.62 -4.22 -5.82
CA ALA A 62 0.42 -4.46 -4.40
C ALA A 62 -0.53 -3.42 -3.83
N VAL A 63 -1.43 -3.85 -2.94
CA VAL A 63 -2.42 -2.97 -2.33
C VAL A 63 -2.66 -3.39 -0.89
N SER A 64 -2.81 -2.40 0.00
CA SER A 64 -3.28 -2.66 1.36
C SER A 64 -4.73 -3.14 1.28
N CYS A 65 -5.00 -4.33 1.83
CA CYS A 65 -6.29 -4.98 1.69
C CYS A 65 -7.16 -4.96 2.95
N GLY A 66 -6.78 -4.16 3.93
CA GLY A 66 -7.52 -4.02 5.19
C GLY A 66 -6.76 -4.58 6.37
N PRO A 67 -7.22 -4.20 7.59
CA PRO A 67 -8.32 -3.28 7.88
C PRO A 67 -8.01 -1.82 7.54
N GLY A 68 -9.05 -0.98 7.54
CA GLY A 68 -8.92 0.44 7.28
C GLY A 68 -10.22 1.09 6.82
N SER A 69 -10.12 2.25 6.20
CA SER A 69 -11.27 2.97 5.65
C SER A 69 -12.01 2.12 4.62
N TYR A 70 -13.29 1.89 4.87
CA TYR A 70 -14.13 1.09 3.97
C TYR A 70 -14.15 1.66 2.56
N THR A 71 -14.41 2.95 2.43
CA THR A 71 -14.44 3.62 1.12
C THR A 71 -13.06 3.62 0.47
N GLY A 72 -12.02 3.96 1.23
CA GLY A 72 -10.66 3.97 0.71
C GLY A 72 -10.20 2.61 0.22
N LEU A 73 -10.46 1.55 0.99
CA LEU A 73 -10.10 0.19 0.59
C LEU A 73 -10.83 -0.26 -0.68
N ARG A 74 -12.12 0.06 -0.79
CA ARG A 74 -12.89 -0.26 -2.02
C ARG A 74 -12.29 0.41 -3.24
N ILE A 75 -11.95 1.68 -3.13
CA ILE A 75 -11.35 2.44 -4.24
C ILE A 75 -10.00 1.85 -4.62
N GLY A 76 -9.13 1.63 -3.65
CA GLY A 76 -7.78 1.13 -3.89
C GLY A 76 -7.77 -0.28 -4.46
N VAL A 77 -8.53 -1.19 -3.85
CA VAL A 77 -8.58 -2.59 -4.29
C VAL A 77 -9.22 -2.69 -5.68
N SER A 78 -10.28 -1.92 -5.95
CA SER A 78 -10.92 -1.91 -7.27
C SER A 78 -9.97 -1.42 -8.35
N MET A 79 -9.22 -0.35 -8.08
CA MET A 79 -8.22 0.17 -9.01
C MET A 79 -7.13 -0.88 -9.27
N ALA A 80 -6.61 -1.50 -8.22
CA ALA A 80 -5.57 -2.52 -8.33
C ALA A 80 -6.06 -3.71 -9.17
N LYS A 81 -7.27 -4.18 -8.93
CA LYS A 81 -7.86 -5.27 -9.70
C LYS A 81 -8.02 -4.91 -11.17
N GLY A 82 -8.45 -3.68 -11.46
CA GLY A 82 -8.60 -3.23 -12.84
C GLY A 82 -7.28 -3.19 -13.59
N ILE A 83 -6.22 -2.71 -12.96
CA ILE A 83 -4.89 -2.69 -13.57
C ILE A 83 -4.40 -4.11 -13.83
N CYS A 84 -4.52 -4.98 -12.84
CA CYS A 84 -4.06 -6.37 -12.95
C CYS A 84 -4.82 -7.13 -14.05
N TYR A 85 -6.12 -6.91 -14.13
CA TYR A 85 -6.94 -7.52 -15.17
C TYR A 85 -6.53 -7.01 -16.57
N GLY A 86 -6.39 -5.70 -16.71
CA GLY A 86 -6.05 -5.09 -17.99
C GLY A 86 -4.65 -5.43 -18.49
N ARG A 87 -3.70 -5.60 -17.58
CA ARG A 87 -2.31 -5.90 -17.93
C ARG A 87 -1.94 -7.39 -17.78
N ASN A 88 -2.86 -8.20 -17.33
CA ASN A 88 -2.65 -9.63 -17.09
C ASN A 88 -1.46 -9.89 -16.14
N ILE A 89 -1.45 -9.21 -15.02
CA ILE A 89 -0.41 -9.33 -13.98
C ILE A 89 -1.06 -9.65 -12.64
N PRO A 90 -0.31 -10.25 -11.69
CA PRO A 90 -0.85 -10.65 -10.40
C PRO A 90 -1.12 -9.46 -9.47
N LEU A 91 -2.10 -9.65 -8.60
CA LEU A 91 -2.44 -8.75 -7.52
C LEU A 91 -1.88 -9.30 -6.20
N ILE A 92 -1.23 -8.43 -5.43
CA ILE A 92 -0.69 -8.78 -4.12
C ILE A 92 -1.46 -7.99 -3.07
N GLY A 93 -2.25 -8.69 -2.26
CA GLY A 93 -2.94 -8.08 -1.12
C GLY A 93 -2.08 -8.17 0.12
N ILE A 94 -1.83 -7.06 0.79
CA ILE A 94 -1.02 -7.00 1.99
C ILE A 94 -1.88 -6.47 3.14
N PRO A 95 -1.98 -7.21 4.27
CA PRO A 95 -2.72 -6.72 5.44
C PRO A 95 -2.18 -5.37 5.90
N THR A 96 -3.08 -4.41 6.13
CA THR A 96 -2.69 -3.04 6.45
C THR A 96 -1.85 -2.97 7.74
N LEU A 97 -2.17 -3.80 8.73
CA LEU A 97 -1.45 -3.82 10.00
C LEU A 97 -0.01 -4.32 9.83
N GLU A 98 0.23 -5.23 8.89
CA GLU A 98 1.59 -5.63 8.55
C GLU A 98 2.36 -4.49 7.90
N VAL A 99 1.75 -3.76 6.97
CA VAL A 99 2.37 -2.59 6.33
C VAL A 99 2.79 -1.57 7.39
N LEU A 100 1.92 -1.33 8.36
CA LEU A 100 2.20 -0.37 9.45
C LEU A 100 3.38 -0.81 10.33
N SER A 101 3.58 -2.12 10.47
CA SER A 101 4.65 -2.68 11.30
C SER A 101 6.02 -2.65 10.63
N VAL A 102 6.10 -2.67 9.32
CA VAL A 102 7.36 -2.77 8.58
C VAL A 102 8.33 -1.64 8.89
N PRO A 103 7.93 -0.36 8.93
CA PRO A 103 8.88 0.72 9.26
C PRO A 103 9.51 0.56 10.64
N VAL A 104 8.78 0.03 11.61
CA VAL A 104 9.32 -0.20 12.95
C VAL A 104 10.43 -1.25 12.89
N LEU A 105 10.23 -2.32 12.13
CA LEU A 105 11.24 -3.37 11.95
C LEU A 105 12.47 -2.86 11.21
N LEU A 106 12.29 -1.96 10.24
CA LEU A 106 13.40 -1.44 9.42
C LEU A 106 14.24 -0.39 10.12
N TYR A 107 13.61 0.46 10.96
CA TYR A 107 14.27 1.66 11.48
C TYR A 107 14.53 1.62 12.99
N HIS A 108 14.13 0.55 13.67
CA HIS A 108 14.35 0.39 15.11
C HIS A 108 15.02 -0.95 15.40
N ASP A 109 15.97 -0.91 16.31
CA ASP A 109 16.63 -2.12 16.79
C ASP A 109 15.81 -2.71 17.94
N LEU A 110 15.17 -3.83 17.69
CA LEU A 110 14.25 -4.46 18.63
C LEU A 110 14.87 -5.74 19.20
N PRO A 111 14.62 -6.06 20.49
CA PRO A 111 15.04 -7.36 21.04
C PRO A 111 14.33 -8.50 20.33
N GLU A 112 14.93 -9.70 20.37
CA GLU A 112 14.41 -10.87 19.68
C GLU A 112 13.00 -11.26 20.10
N ASN A 113 12.64 -11.03 21.35
CA ASN A 113 11.33 -11.35 21.91
C ASN A 113 10.32 -10.19 21.81
N ALA A 114 10.65 -9.13 21.08
CA ALA A 114 9.74 -8.00 20.92
C ALA A 114 8.47 -8.41 20.18
N LEU A 115 7.35 -7.86 20.65
CA LEU A 115 6.07 -7.98 19.98
C LEU A 115 5.63 -6.64 19.43
N LEU A 116 5.02 -6.64 18.27
CA LEU A 116 4.48 -5.46 17.61
C LEU A 116 2.97 -5.51 17.69
N CYS A 117 2.37 -4.39 18.08
CA CYS A 117 0.92 -4.28 18.14
C CYS A 117 0.47 -3.05 17.34
N PRO A 118 0.44 -3.15 16.00
CA PRO A 118 -0.05 -2.05 15.18
C PRO A 118 -1.53 -1.84 15.42
N MET A 119 -1.96 -0.57 15.40
CA MET A 119 -3.35 -0.19 15.65
C MET A 119 -3.79 0.87 14.66
N ILE A 120 -5.04 0.75 14.19
CA ILE A 120 -5.70 1.74 13.35
C ILE A 120 -7.02 2.10 14.00
N ASP A 121 -7.35 3.39 14.04
CA ASP A 121 -8.60 3.87 14.59
C ASP A 121 -9.79 3.27 13.83
N ALA A 122 -10.65 2.55 14.54
CA ALA A 122 -11.87 1.94 13.99
C ALA A 122 -13.12 2.75 14.33
N ARG A 123 -12.96 3.96 14.89
CA ARG A 123 -14.01 4.83 15.41
C ARG A 123 -14.69 4.24 16.64
N ARG A 124 -15.55 5.02 17.31
CA ARG A 124 -16.32 4.60 18.50
C ARG A 124 -15.45 4.09 19.64
N MET A 125 -14.26 4.70 19.83
CA MET A 125 -13.32 4.29 20.88
C MET A 125 -12.79 2.87 20.69
N GLU A 126 -12.77 2.37 19.45
CA GLU A 126 -12.27 1.05 19.12
C GLU A 126 -11.08 1.18 18.15
N VAL A 127 -10.26 0.13 18.10
CA VAL A 127 -9.15 0.05 17.16
C VAL A 127 -9.16 -1.31 16.46
N TYR A 128 -8.68 -1.32 15.22
CA TYR A 128 -8.21 -2.55 14.60
C TYR A 128 -6.79 -2.80 15.08
N ALA A 129 -6.51 -3.98 15.58
CA ALA A 129 -5.20 -4.33 16.11
C ALA A 129 -4.86 -5.78 15.79
N ALA A 130 -3.57 -6.05 15.77
CA ALA A 130 -3.02 -7.40 15.70
C ALA A 130 -1.74 -7.42 16.52
N VAL A 131 -1.29 -8.62 16.86
CA VAL A 131 -0.01 -8.80 17.55
C VAL A 131 0.87 -9.66 16.67
N TYR A 132 2.04 -9.14 16.35
CA TYR A 132 3.03 -9.84 15.52
C TYR A 132 4.35 -9.99 16.27
N ASP A 133 5.07 -11.05 15.97
CA ASP A 133 6.48 -11.14 16.31
C ASP A 133 7.33 -10.38 15.27
N ARG A 134 8.66 -10.44 15.40
CA ARG A 134 9.56 -9.75 14.47
C ARG A 134 9.54 -10.32 13.05
N ARG A 135 8.92 -11.46 12.83
CA ARG A 135 8.74 -12.08 11.50
C ARG A 135 7.36 -11.82 10.92
N LEU A 136 6.57 -10.97 11.59
CA LEU A 136 5.19 -10.66 11.22
C LEU A 136 4.27 -11.89 11.26
N GLN A 137 4.46 -12.69 12.29
CA GLN A 137 3.65 -13.90 12.55
C GLN A 137 2.87 -13.79 13.84
#